data_6208a530b3f6aed6211e835379cec094
#
_entry.id   6208a530b3f6aed6211e835379cec094
#
_cell.length_a   1.000
_cell.length_b   1.000
_cell.length_c   1.000
_cell.angle_alpha   90.00
_cell.angle_beta   90.00
_cell.angle_gamma   90.00
#
_symmetry.space_group_name_H-M   'P 1'
#
loop_
_entity.id
_entity.type
_entity.pdbx_description
1 polymer ?
#
loop_
_entity_poly.entity_id
_entity_poly.type
_entity_poly.pdbx_seq_one_letter_code
_entity_poly.pdbx_strand_id
1 'polypeptide(L)' 'MKEYKIIKPESMWAYKDKTFEDMFNKYASQGWSVISVSFDQSGNIRKAIIERDKNR' A
#
# COMPACT_ATOMS: atom_id res chain seq x y z
N MET A 1 14.33 -14.20 -2.30
CA MET A 1 14.52 -12.77 -2.64
C MET A 1 13.21 -12.03 -2.49
N LYS A 2 13.29 -10.80 -2.00
CA LYS A 2 12.08 -10.01 -1.77
C LYS A 2 11.89 -8.99 -2.88
N GLU A 3 10.65 -8.71 -3.16
CA GLU A 3 10.27 -7.67 -4.11
C GLU A 3 9.48 -6.61 -3.35
N TYR A 4 9.76 -5.34 -3.62
CA TYR A 4 9.15 -4.22 -2.91
C TYR A 4 8.41 -3.32 -3.87
N LYS A 5 7.34 -2.71 -3.37
CA LYS A 5 6.55 -1.81 -4.17
C LYS A 5 6.08 -0.65 -3.29
N ILE A 6 6.10 0.56 -3.84
CA ILE A 6 5.59 1.73 -3.14
C ILE A 6 4.24 2.08 -3.74
N ILE A 7 3.23 2.15 -2.89
CA ILE A 7 1.87 2.48 -3.30
C ILE A 7 1.58 3.92 -2.88
N LYS A 8 1.13 4.73 -3.83
CA LYS A 8 0.74 6.11 -3.58
C LYS A 8 -0.66 6.35 -4.12
N PRO A 9 -1.42 7.29 -3.51
CA PRO A 9 -2.74 7.62 -4.07
C PRO A 9 -2.56 8.27 -5.44
N GLU A 10 -3.43 7.90 -6.35
CA GLU A 10 -3.35 8.43 -7.71
C GLU A 10 -3.97 9.81 -7.84
N SER A 11 -4.78 10.19 -6.86
CA SER A 11 -5.44 11.49 -6.88
C SER A 11 -5.82 11.85 -5.46
N MET A 12 -6.28 13.09 -5.29
CA MET A 12 -6.73 13.56 -3.99
C MET A 12 -7.85 12.70 -3.43
N TRP A 13 -8.66 12.17 -4.30
CA TRP A 13 -9.82 11.40 -3.88
C TRP A 13 -9.43 10.02 -3.36
N ALA A 14 -8.22 9.59 -3.65
CA ALA A 14 -7.75 8.26 -3.25
C ALA A 14 -7.12 8.23 -1.87
N TYR A 15 -7.18 9.34 -1.13
CA TYR A 15 -6.61 9.39 0.21
C TYR A 15 -7.48 8.72 1.27
N LYS A 16 -8.70 8.35 0.92
CA LYS A 16 -9.61 7.80 1.91
C LYS A 16 -9.15 6.43 2.38
N ASP A 17 -9.39 6.17 3.66
CA ASP A 17 -8.98 4.91 4.25
C ASP A 17 -9.55 3.71 3.51
N LYS A 18 -10.80 3.81 3.09
CA LYS A 18 -11.43 2.69 2.42
C LYS A 18 -10.73 2.37 1.11
N THR A 19 -10.29 3.40 0.40
CA THR A 19 -9.57 3.19 -0.86
C THR A 19 -8.27 2.43 -0.61
N PHE A 20 -7.53 2.81 0.42
CA PHE A 20 -6.30 2.11 0.73
C PHE A 20 -6.56 0.72 1.25
N GLU A 21 -7.62 0.55 2.02
CA GLU A 21 -7.97 -0.77 2.51
C GLU A 21 -8.27 -1.70 1.35
N ASP A 22 -9.01 -1.22 0.36
CA ASP A 22 -9.30 -2.03 -0.80
C ASP A 22 -8.03 -2.36 -1.58
N MET A 23 -7.12 -1.40 -1.70
CA MET A 23 -5.85 -1.64 -2.38
C MET A 23 -5.00 -2.66 -1.63
N PHE A 24 -4.93 -2.53 -0.30
CA PHE A 24 -4.16 -3.47 0.48
C PHE A 24 -4.71 -4.87 0.36
N ASN A 25 -6.04 -5.01 0.39
CA ASN A 25 -6.65 -6.33 0.24
C ASN A 25 -6.38 -6.91 -1.12
N LYS A 26 -6.40 -6.06 -2.15
CA LYS A 26 -6.10 -6.51 -3.50
C LYS A 26 -4.68 -7.04 -3.60
N TYR A 27 -3.73 -6.30 -3.04
CA TYR A 27 -2.34 -6.74 -3.10
C TYR A 27 -2.08 -7.94 -2.20
N ALA A 28 -2.77 -8.01 -1.06
CA ALA A 28 -2.62 -9.16 -0.19
C ALA A 28 -3.05 -10.44 -0.88
N SER A 29 -4.08 -10.35 -1.70
CA SER A 29 -4.53 -11.54 -2.44
C SER A 29 -3.51 -11.98 -3.49
N GLN A 30 -2.54 -11.12 -3.79
CA GLN A 30 -1.46 -11.45 -4.73
C GLN A 30 -0.17 -11.82 -4.00
N GLY A 31 -0.24 -11.96 -2.69
CA GLY A 31 0.93 -12.37 -1.92
C GLY A 31 1.74 -11.24 -1.33
N TRP A 32 1.27 -10.00 -1.44
CA TRP A 32 1.97 -8.85 -0.88
C TRP A 32 1.63 -8.65 0.58
N SER A 33 2.58 -8.13 1.33
CA SER A 33 2.38 -7.75 2.74
C SER A 33 2.77 -6.30 2.92
N VAL A 34 1.97 -5.57 3.70
CA VAL A 34 2.26 -4.17 3.98
C VAL A 34 3.28 -4.10 5.11
N ILE A 35 4.41 -3.44 4.87
CA ILE A 35 5.46 -3.37 5.87
C ILE A 35 5.65 -1.97 6.44
N SER A 36 5.17 -0.94 5.77
CA SER A 36 5.33 0.41 6.28
C SER A 36 4.29 1.31 5.64
N VAL A 37 3.80 2.28 6.41
CA VAL A 37 2.81 3.24 5.93
C VAL A 37 3.22 4.61 6.45
N SER A 38 3.18 5.61 5.57
CA SER A 38 3.44 7.00 5.95
C SER A 38 2.15 7.78 5.96
N PHE A 39 2.02 8.69 6.92
CA PHE A 39 0.83 9.53 7.05
C PHE A 39 1.22 10.99 6.87
N ASP A 40 0.30 11.80 6.37
CA ASP A 40 0.52 13.23 6.30
C ASP A 40 0.06 13.87 7.60
N GLN A 41 0.08 15.21 7.64
CA GLN A 41 -0.26 15.94 8.85
C GLN A 41 -1.73 15.80 9.22
N SER A 42 -2.55 15.49 8.24
CA SER A 42 -3.98 15.32 8.47
C SER A 42 -4.35 13.91 8.88
N GLY A 43 -3.37 13.00 8.94
CA GLY A 43 -3.64 11.62 9.29
C GLY A 43 -4.03 10.74 8.12
N ASN A 44 -3.93 11.25 6.92
CA ASN A 44 -4.22 10.46 5.72
C ASN A 44 -2.98 9.73 5.27
N ILE A 45 -3.17 8.58 4.65
CA ILE A 45 -2.06 7.78 4.16
C ILE A 45 -1.45 8.46 2.95
N ARG A 46 -0.14 8.72 3.01
CA ARG A 46 0.59 9.30 1.88
C ARG A 46 1.12 8.23 0.95
N LYS A 47 1.68 7.20 1.52
CA LYS A 47 2.21 6.09 0.73
C LYS A 47 2.40 4.90 1.64
N ALA A 48 2.49 3.75 1.03
CA ALA A 48 2.72 2.50 1.75
C ALA A 48 3.77 1.71 1.01
N ILE A 49 4.56 0.95 1.77
CA ILE A 49 5.56 0.07 1.19
C ILE A 49 5.12 -1.35 1.45
N ILE A 50 5.05 -2.15 0.40
CA ILE A 50 4.65 -3.54 0.51
C ILE A 50 5.76 -4.42 -0.04
N GLU A 51 5.77 -5.66 0.38
CA GLU A 51 6.77 -6.62 -0.08
C GLU A 51 6.13 -7.96 -0.35
N ARG A 52 6.79 -8.78 -1.14
CA ARG A 52 6.42 -10.17 -1.32
C ARG A 52 7.67 -10.94 -1.73
N ASP A 53 7.59 -12.26 -1.60
CA ASP A 53 8.67 -13.10 -2.10
C ASP A 53 8.61 -13.17 -3.60
N LYS A 54 9.73 -12.90 -4.21
CA LYS A 54 9.83 -12.92 -5.66
C LYS A 54 10.20 -14.30 -6.17
N ASN A 55 9.95 -15.27 -5.38
CA ASN A 55 10.38 -16.58 -5.65
C ASN A 55 9.44 -17.31 -6.53
N ARG A 56 9.71 -17.42 -7.60
CA ARG A 56 8.95 -18.10 -8.41
C ARG A 56 8.44 -17.59 -9.26
#